data_60a35ec353a5163fe812a56c7547ffb6
#
_entry.id   60a35ec353a5163fe812a56c7547ffb6
#
_cell.length_a   1.000
_cell.length_b   1.000
_cell.length_c   1.000
_cell.angle_alpha   90.00
_cell.angle_beta   90.00
_cell.angle_gamma   90.00
#
_symmetry.space_group_name_H-M   'P 1'
#
loop_
_entity.id
_entity.type
_entity.pdbx_description
1 polymer ?
#
loop_
_entity_poly.entity_id
_entity_poly.type
_entity_poly.pdbx_seq_one_letter_code
_entity_poly.pdbx_strand_id
1 'polypeptide(L)'
;MAEHATGGPAESPEILPSPAEFNARETSELSIDELEEASLVEHIRRRTFRGSVGLVVDSAFFLFGTAAAAWLAFLVATESFAKGWQQLWFLLVFWLVVAYLLLPRVHSILTLFYVPDYFIGRAKTREGLLGDPINIALRGSEEQLHEAMTRAGWHLADDMGLTSALRTVRGTLLRRSYPGAPVSRLYLFGNVQNFTYQQEVSGNPSKRHHVRFWRCPRGWLLPGGHQADWLAAGTYDRSIGISFFTLQVTHRIDKETDKERDHIVTTLVEGNEQAKVKLIRNFSTGYHHVNGGGDAIVTDGDLPVVDLRRVSTWDAGDERAAPVERPVPPTPSAVFTESPIAGLGRPAAIYLGVLLMVLRVLSALAAGAVVAFSIGDGELDFRTITGALTPADARFLGSLVVALFVAVALLISALYSVLAFLIYHGHNWARFTGMSISAAAVVVTALDFANGGPQITLQTNLVGLSFDVLVLLALSGTEARRFSHRRAVERREARRERRARRAAPALAS
;
A
#
# COMPACT_ATOMS: atom_id res chain seq x y z
N MET A 1 -53.08 -45.98 -42.95
CA MET A 1 -51.70 -46.50 -43.10
C MET A 1 -50.98 -46.18 -41.79
N ALA A 2 -50.78 -47.26 -41.04
CA ALA A 2 -50.14 -47.18 -39.72
C ALA A 2 -48.63 -47.46 -39.91
N GLU A 3 -47.79 -46.70 -39.20
CA GLU A 3 -46.41 -47.13 -39.05
C GLU A 3 -46.02 -47.01 -37.56
N HIS A 4 -45.56 -48.16 -37.09
CA HIS A 4 -45.12 -48.44 -35.73
C HIS A 4 -43.83 -47.72 -35.39
N ALA A 5 -43.77 -47.06 -34.23
CA ALA A 5 -42.54 -46.71 -33.56
C ALA A 5 -42.40 -47.58 -32.29
N THR A 6 -41.38 -48.41 -32.30
CA THR A 6 -40.97 -49.30 -31.22
C THR A 6 -40.33 -48.53 -30.09
N GLY A 7 -40.89 -48.60 -28.89
CA GLY A 7 -40.28 -48.08 -27.68
C GLY A 7 -39.12 -48.94 -27.20
N GLY A 8 -37.99 -48.35 -26.94
CA GLY A 8 -36.89 -48.93 -26.19
C GLY A 8 -37.17 -48.97 -24.67
N PRO A 9 -36.53 -49.85 -23.91
CA PRO A 9 -36.80 -50.02 -22.49
C PRO A 9 -36.37 -48.81 -21.68
N ALA A 10 -37.26 -48.36 -20.76
CA ALA A 10 -36.97 -47.31 -19.82
C ALA A 10 -35.87 -47.72 -18.84
N GLU A 11 -34.75 -46.97 -18.81
CA GLU A 11 -33.75 -47.11 -17.77
C GLU A 11 -34.38 -46.74 -16.39
N SER A 12 -34.23 -47.64 -15.44
CA SER A 12 -34.65 -47.47 -14.07
C SER A 12 -33.80 -46.36 -13.43
N PRO A 13 -34.34 -45.47 -12.59
CA PRO A 13 -33.53 -44.44 -11.94
C PRO A 13 -32.52 -45.07 -10.96
N GLU A 14 -31.27 -44.75 -11.14
CA GLU A 14 -30.17 -45.16 -10.28
C GLU A 14 -30.44 -44.57 -8.85
N ILE A 15 -30.70 -45.48 -7.91
CA ILE A 15 -30.93 -45.11 -6.52
C ILE A 15 -29.59 -44.72 -5.91
N LEU A 16 -29.37 -43.45 -5.66
CA LEU A 16 -28.20 -42.96 -4.95
C LEU A 16 -28.14 -43.59 -3.54
N PRO A 17 -27.00 -44.12 -3.10
CA PRO A 17 -26.85 -44.72 -1.78
C PRO A 17 -27.13 -43.74 -0.66
N SER A 18 -27.67 -44.25 0.44
CA SER A 18 -27.99 -43.40 1.64
C SER A 18 -26.73 -42.84 2.25
N PRO A 19 -26.79 -41.69 2.93
CA PRO A 19 -25.63 -41.08 3.63
C PRO A 19 -24.91 -42.01 4.61
N ALA A 20 -25.63 -43.04 5.16
CA ALA A 20 -25.04 -44.03 6.05
C ALA A 20 -24.23 -45.11 5.30
N GLU A 21 -24.58 -45.45 4.06
CA GLU A 21 -23.82 -46.37 3.22
C GLU A 21 -22.59 -45.69 2.60
N PHE A 22 -22.66 -44.38 2.39
CA PHE A 22 -21.52 -43.59 1.93
C PHE A 22 -20.42 -43.53 3.03
N ASN A 23 -20.79 -43.34 4.29
CA ASN A 23 -19.86 -43.30 5.41
C ASN A 23 -19.24 -44.67 5.80
N ALA A 24 -19.92 -45.78 5.52
CA ALA A 24 -19.40 -47.11 5.85
C ALA A 24 -18.38 -47.66 4.84
N ARG A 25 -18.32 -47.14 3.61
CA ARG A 25 -17.29 -47.48 2.59
C ARG A 25 -16.00 -46.67 2.74
N GLU A 26 -16.02 -45.53 3.45
CA GLU A 26 -14.88 -44.63 3.57
C GLU A 26 -13.85 -45.00 4.66
N THR A 27 -14.09 -46.04 5.42
CA THR A 27 -13.19 -46.45 6.54
C THR A 27 -12.31 -47.68 6.25
N SER A 28 -12.32 -48.24 5.06
CA SER A 28 -11.42 -49.35 4.70
C SER A 28 -10.58 -49.03 3.48
N GLU A 29 -9.30 -48.75 3.72
CA GLU A 29 -8.24 -48.61 2.72
C GLU A 29 -8.18 -47.30 1.91
N LEU A 30 -7.98 -46.15 2.60
CA LEU A 30 -7.37 -44.98 1.96
C LEU A 30 -5.95 -45.37 1.50
N SER A 31 -5.73 -45.25 0.20
CA SER A 31 -4.41 -45.43 -0.38
C SER A 31 -3.43 -44.38 0.17
N ILE A 32 -2.11 -44.64 0.13
CA ILE A 32 -1.10 -43.68 0.58
C ILE A 32 -1.26 -42.33 -0.13
N ASP A 33 -1.68 -42.33 -1.40
CA ASP A 33 -1.92 -41.14 -2.19
C ASP A 33 -3.12 -40.32 -1.67
N GLU A 34 -4.20 -40.96 -1.21
CA GLU A 34 -5.37 -40.29 -0.63
C GLU A 34 -5.07 -39.71 0.76
N LEU A 35 -4.19 -40.36 1.53
CA LEU A 35 -3.68 -39.84 2.81
C LEU A 35 -2.77 -38.62 2.58
N GLU A 36 -1.97 -38.60 1.52
CA GLU A 36 -1.14 -37.47 1.13
C GLU A 36 -2.00 -36.31 0.64
N GLU A 37 -3.03 -36.56 -0.16
CA GLU A 37 -3.99 -35.55 -0.63
C GLU A 37 -4.81 -34.98 0.55
N ALA A 38 -5.32 -35.80 1.45
CA ALA A 38 -6.02 -35.35 2.66
C ALA A 38 -5.13 -34.51 3.57
N SER A 39 -3.85 -34.90 3.71
CA SER A 39 -2.86 -34.10 4.47
C SER A 39 -2.53 -32.77 3.81
N LEU A 40 -2.49 -32.72 2.49
CA LEU A 40 -2.27 -31.54 1.68
C LEU A 40 -3.46 -30.56 1.80
N VAL A 41 -4.70 -31.05 1.71
CA VAL A 41 -5.94 -30.27 1.87
C VAL A 41 -6.03 -29.70 3.28
N GLU A 42 -5.72 -30.49 4.32
CA GLU A 42 -5.67 -30.01 5.72
C GLU A 42 -4.57 -28.95 5.90
N HIS A 43 -3.44 -29.12 5.25
CA HIS A 43 -2.34 -28.15 5.29
C HIS A 43 -2.71 -26.83 4.57
N ILE A 44 -3.40 -26.90 3.45
CA ILE A 44 -3.92 -25.76 2.71
C ILE A 44 -5.01 -25.06 3.55
N ARG A 45 -5.93 -25.81 4.15
CA ARG A 45 -7.01 -25.28 5.00
C ARG A 45 -6.47 -24.56 6.23
N ARG A 46 -5.46 -25.12 6.92
CA ARG A 46 -4.79 -24.46 8.06
C ARG A 46 -4.02 -23.21 7.63
N ARG A 47 -3.47 -23.21 6.42
CA ARG A 47 -2.72 -22.08 5.87
C ARG A 47 -3.63 -20.92 5.48
N THR A 48 -4.80 -21.21 4.90
CA THR A 48 -5.84 -20.22 4.57
C THR A 48 -6.49 -19.65 5.83
N PHE A 49 -6.79 -20.47 6.85
CA PHE A 49 -7.37 -20.00 8.10
C PHE A 49 -6.41 -19.06 8.86
N ARG A 50 -5.12 -19.39 8.99
CA ARG A 50 -4.13 -18.49 9.61
C ARG A 50 -3.89 -17.20 8.81
N GLY A 51 -3.98 -17.26 7.49
CA GLY A 51 -3.95 -16.09 6.63
C GLY A 51 -5.17 -15.19 6.88
N SER A 52 -6.35 -15.77 7.04
CA SER A 52 -7.60 -15.08 7.32
C SER A 52 -7.59 -14.34 8.67
N VAL A 53 -7.12 -14.97 9.75
CA VAL A 53 -7.01 -14.32 11.07
C VAL A 53 -6.06 -13.12 11.03
N GLY A 54 -4.90 -13.27 10.37
CA GLY A 54 -3.95 -12.15 10.22
C GLY A 54 -4.56 -10.97 9.45
N LEU A 55 -5.37 -11.24 8.44
CA LEU A 55 -6.09 -10.20 7.69
C LEU A 55 -7.14 -9.47 8.55
N VAL A 56 -7.90 -10.22 9.35
CA VAL A 56 -8.91 -9.64 10.26
C VAL A 56 -8.25 -8.73 11.30
N VAL A 57 -7.16 -9.19 11.91
CA VAL A 57 -6.40 -8.39 12.89
C VAL A 57 -5.82 -7.13 12.26
N ASP A 58 -5.21 -7.24 11.05
CA ASP A 58 -4.70 -6.07 10.31
C ASP A 58 -5.83 -5.08 9.98
N SER A 59 -7.01 -5.57 9.58
CA SER A 59 -8.18 -4.73 9.30
C SER A 59 -8.71 -4.04 10.55
N ALA A 60 -8.74 -4.75 11.69
CA ALA A 60 -9.13 -4.17 12.97
C ALA A 60 -8.18 -3.02 13.39
N PHE A 61 -6.86 -3.21 13.30
CA PHE A 61 -5.91 -2.14 13.57
C PHE A 61 -6.02 -0.97 12.57
N PHE A 62 -6.32 -1.27 11.31
CA PHE A 62 -6.52 -0.22 10.31
C PHE A 62 -7.74 0.65 10.63
N LEU A 63 -8.88 0.04 10.97
CA LEU A 63 -10.10 0.73 11.36
C LEU A 63 -9.92 1.49 12.68
N PHE A 64 -9.33 0.85 13.69
CA PHE A 64 -9.03 1.50 14.96
C PHE A 64 -8.10 2.71 14.79
N GLY A 65 -7.02 2.57 14.00
CA GLY A 65 -6.11 3.68 13.69
C GLY A 65 -6.81 4.80 12.94
N THR A 66 -7.80 4.50 12.09
CA THR A 66 -8.60 5.52 11.40
C THR A 66 -9.48 6.30 12.40
N ALA A 67 -10.15 5.60 13.34
CA ALA A 67 -10.93 6.24 14.40
C ALA A 67 -10.04 7.10 15.33
N ALA A 68 -8.87 6.57 15.72
CA ALA A 68 -7.89 7.30 16.52
C ALA A 68 -7.37 8.56 15.81
N ALA A 69 -7.15 8.49 14.47
CA ALA A 69 -6.74 9.66 13.68
C ALA A 69 -7.85 10.72 13.59
N ALA A 70 -9.11 10.29 13.49
CA ALA A 70 -10.25 11.20 13.52
C ALA A 70 -10.36 11.91 14.88
N TRP A 71 -10.18 11.17 15.98
CA TRP A 71 -10.14 11.73 17.31
C TRP A 71 -8.96 12.69 17.51
N LEU A 72 -7.77 12.33 17.05
CA LEU A 72 -6.60 13.21 17.07
C LEU A 72 -6.87 14.50 16.27
N ALA A 73 -7.47 14.41 15.08
CA ALA A 73 -7.84 15.57 14.30
C ALA A 73 -8.80 16.50 15.08
N PHE A 74 -9.81 15.91 15.75
CA PHE A 74 -10.72 16.65 16.61
C PHE A 74 -9.97 17.38 17.75
N LEU A 75 -9.06 16.70 18.46
CA LEU A 75 -8.28 17.30 19.55
C LEU A 75 -7.37 18.44 19.06
N VAL A 76 -6.71 18.26 17.91
CA VAL A 76 -5.87 19.30 17.28
C VAL A 76 -6.73 20.50 16.86
N ALA A 77 -7.94 20.24 16.32
CA ALA A 77 -8.87 21.32 15.98
C ALA A 77 -9.31 22.11 17.22
N THR A 78 -9.71 21.43 18.31
CA THR A 78 -10.12 22.09 19.56
C THR A 78 -8.97 22.90 20.17
N GLU A 79 -7.75 22.38 20.18
CA GLU A 79 -6.56 23.11 20.66
C GLU A 79 -6.26 24.34 19.80
N SER A 80 -6.52 24.28 18.46
CA SER A 80 -6.35 25.40 17.53
C SER A 80 -7.19 26.63 17.92
N PHE A 81 -8.35 26.41 18.52
CA PHE A 81 -9.30 27.48 18.89
C PHE A 81 -9.23 27.88 20.38
N ALA A 82 -8.61 27.04 21.23
CA ALA A 82 -8.64 27.22 22.67
C ALA A 82 -7.86 28.47 23.16
N LYS A 83 -6.80 28.89 22.47
CA LYS A 83 -5.89 29.97 22.89
C LYS A 83 -5.82 31.17 21.93
N GLY A 84 -6.82 31.32 21.05
CA GLY A 84 -6.96 32.46 20.15
C GLY A 84 -5.92 32.50 19.00
N TRP A 85 -5.67 33.69 18.46
CA TRP A 85 -4.88 33.87 17.21
C TRP A 85 -3.45 33.30 17.23
N GLN A 86 -2.84 33.19 18.39
CA GLN A 86 -1.46 32.73 18.55
C GLN A 86 -1.29 31.23 18.18
N GLN A 87 -2.37 30.49 18.15
CA GLN A 87 -2.34 29.02 17.84
C GLN A 87 -2.98 28.63 16.51
N LEU A 88 -3.33 29.60 15.68
CA LEU A 88 -3.89 29.28 14.33
C LEU A 88 -2.97 28.45 13.46
N TRP A 89 -1.67 28.39 13.72
CA TRP A 89 -0.75 27.49 13.03
C TRP A 89 -1.11 26.01 13.24
N PHE A 90 -1.82 25.66 14.32
CA PHE A 90 -2.35 24.31 14.52
C PHE A 90 -3.39 23.93 13.46
N LEU A 91 -4.05 24.89 12.81
CA LEU A 91 -4.91 24.61 11.65
C LEU A 91 -4.12 23.98 10.51
N LEU A 92 -2.84 24.34 10.35
CA LEU A 92 -1.95 23.67 9.39
C LEU A 92 -1.71 22.21 9.81
N VAL A 93 -1.46 21.97 11.11
CA VAL A 93 -1.29 20.59 11.63
C VAL A 93 -2.58 19.80 11.47
N PHE A 94 -3.73 20.40 11.81
CA PHE A 94 -5.05 19.80 11.59
C PHE A 94 -5.25 19.41 10.11
N TRP A 95 -4.99 20.34 9.19
CA TRP A 95 -5.09 20.08 7.76
C TRP A 95 -4.17 18.94 7.33
N LEU A 96 -2.92 18.89 7.79
CA LEU A 96 -1.99 17.79 7.49
C LEU A 96 -2.51 16.44 8.01
N VAL A 97 -3.03 16.40 9.24
CA VAL A 97 -3.62 15.18 9.81
C VAL A 97 -4.82 14.72 8.99
N VAL A 98 -5.73 15.62 8.65
CA VAL A 98 -6.92 15.30 7.86
C VAL A 98 -6.55 14.86 6.44
N ALA A 99 -5.78 15.68 5.72
CA ALA A 99 -5.52 15.47 4.28
C ALA A 99 -4.59 14.29 4.00
N TYR A 100 -3.61 14.03 4.86
CA TYR A 100 -2.56 13.03 4.58
C TYR A 100 -2.64 11.77 5.45
N LEU A 101 -3.39 11.79 6.55
CA LEU A 101 -3.52 10.63 7.42
C LEU A 101 -4.95 10.09 7.48
N LEU A 102 -5.95 10.94 7.68
CA LEU A 102 -7.34 10.51 7.87
C LEU A 102 -8.04 10.21 6.52
N LEU A 103 -8.12 11.19 5.62
CA LEU A 103 -8.85 11.04 4.36
C LEU A 103 -8.37 9.89 3.49
N PRO A 104 -7.06 9.62 3.31
CA PRO A 104 -6.60 8.46 2.55
C PRO A 104 -7.15 7.13 3.10
N ARG A 105 -7.27 7.01 4.42
CA ARG A 105 -7.81 5.80 5.06
C ARG A 105 -9.32 5.69 4.90
N VAL A 106 -10.04 6.80 5.09
CA VAL A 106 -11.48 6.85 4.85
C VAL A 106 -11.77 6.47 3.39
N HIS A 107 -11.04 7.03 2.43
CA HIS A 107 -11.17 6.66 1.03
C HIS A 107 -10.86 5.20 0.76
N SER A 108 -9.80 4.64 1.39
CA SER A 108 -9.50 3.21 1.27
C SER A 108 -10.62 2.31 1.78
N ILE A 109 -11.33 2.73 2.82
CA ILE A 109 -12.50 2.00 3.34
C ILE A 109 -13.66 2.12 2.35
N LEU A 110 -13.97 3.34 1.91
CA LEU A 110 -15.10 3.59 1.01
C LEU A 110 -14.91 2.90 -0.34
N THR A 111 -13.70 2.91 -0.90
CA THR A 111 -13.41 2.28 -2.20
C THR A 111 -13.64 0.78 -2.21
N LEU A 112 -13.55 0.09 -1.06
CA LEU A 112 -13.91 -1.32 -0.95
C LEU A 112 -15.38 -1.60 -1.30
N PHE A 113 -16.27 -0.60 -1.15
CA PHE A 113 -17.70 -0.77 -1.38
C PHE A 113 -18.14 -0.36 -2.79
N TYR A 114 -17.49 0.64 -3.41
CA TYR A 114 -17.97 1.18 -4.68
C TYR A 114 -17.01 1.02 -5.87
N VAL A 115 -15.74 0.64 -5.66
CA VAL A 115 -14.81 0.40 -6.76
C VAL A 115 -14.67 -1.10 -7.02
N PRO A 116 -15.10 -1.60 -8.19
CA PRO A 116 -15.01 -3.02 -8.49
C PRO A 116 -13.56 -3.48 -8.61
N ASP A 117 -13.32 -4.77 -8.30
CA ASP A 117 -11.98 -5.38 -8.38
C ASP A 117 -11.57 -5.81 -9.80
N TYR A 118 -12.53 -5.88 -10.73
CA TYR A 118 -12.23 -6.20 -12.11
C TYR A 118 -11.72 -4.97 -12.89
N PHE A 119 -11.13 -5.22 -14.05
CA PHE A 119 -10.62 -4.17 -14.92
C PHE A 119 -11.76 -3.31 -15.51
N ILE A 120 -11.69 -2.01 -15.29
CA ILE A 120 -12.70 -1.02 -15.72
C ILE A 120 -12.12 0.09 -16.61
N GLY A 121 -10.92 -0.11 -17.18
CA GLY A 121 -10.26 0.90 -17.99
C GLY A 121 -9.72 2.10 -17.21
N ARG A 122 -9.51 1.96 -15.90
CA ARG A 122 -8.98 3.02 -15.03
C ARG A 122 -7.85 2.49 -14.15
N ALA A 123 -6.78 3.24 -14.01
CA ALA A 123 -5.80 3.02 -12.95
C ALA A 123 -6.42 3.38 -11.58
N LYS A 124 -5.84 2.91 -10.49
CA LYS A 124 -6.28 3.22 -9.11
C LYS A 124 -5.17 3.93 -8.36
N THR A 125 -5.53 4.85 -7.48
CA THR A 125 -4.58 5.38 -6.50
C THR A 125 -4.25 4.31 -5.46
N ARG A 126 -3.30 4.60 -4.58
CA ARG A 126 -2.97 3.71 -3.46
C ARG A 126 -4.16 3.46 -2.53
N GLU A 127 -5.03 4.43 -2.38
CA GLU A 127 -6.24 4.39 -1.55
C GLU A 127 -7.41 3.71 -2.26
N GLY A 128 -7.21 3.25 -3.51
CA GLY A 128 -8.23 2.61 -4.33
C GLY A 128 -9.13 3.57 -5.11
N LEU A 129 -8.92 4.90 -4.99
CA LEU A 129 -9.65 5.88 -5.80
C LEU A 129 -9.31 5.69 -7.29
N LEU A 130 -10.26 5.98 -8.15
CA LEU A 130 -10.05 5.92 -9.60
C LEU A 130 -9.04 6.99 -10.02
N GLY A 131 -7.95 6.57 -10.61
CA GLY A 131 -6.91 7.44 -11.18
C GLY A 131 -7.17 7.77 -12.64
N ASP A 132 -6.09 7.84 -13.43
CA ASP A 132 -6.13 8.19 -14.83
C ASP A 132 -6.82 7.10 -15.69
N PRO A 133 -7.47 7.47 -16.79
CA PRO A 133 -8.02 6.51 -17.72
C PRO A 133 -6.92 5.74 -18.46
N ILE A 134 -7.14 4.46 -18.69
CA ILE A 134 -6.32 3.66 -19.60
C ILE A 134 -6.78 4.01 -21.01
N ASN A 135 -5.97 4.79 -21.71
CA ASN A 135 -6.32 5.36 -23.00
C ASN A 135 -5.37 4.95 -24.15
N ILE A 136 -4.35 4.13 -23.87
CA ILE A 136 -3.44 3.57 -24.87
C ILE A 136 -3.13 2.13 -24.53
N ALA A 137 -3.08 1.26 -25.55
CA ALA A 137 -2.55 -0.10 -25.45
C ALA A 137 -1.37 -0.26 -26.41
N LEU A 138 -0.37 -1.07 -26.06
CA LEU A 138 0.81 -1.28 -26.91
C LEU A 138 1.17 -2.77 -27.01
N ARG A 139 1.80 -3.12 -28.12
CA ARG A 139 2.35 -4.45 -28.39
C ARG A 139 3.85 -4.33 -28.68
N GLY A 140 4.64 -5.14 -27.99
CA GLY A 140 6.10 -5.15 -28.14
C GLY A 140 6.80 -5.44 -26.81
N SER A 141 8.13 -5.62 -26.90
CA SER A 141 8.96 -5.84 -25.72
C SER A 141 9.16 -4.52 -24.94
N GLU A 142 9.72 -4.62 -23.74
CA GLU A 142 10.06 -3.47 -22.91
C GLU A 142 11.12 -2.59 -23.58
N GLU A 143 12.12 -3.23 -24.19
CA GLU A 143 13.21 -2.57 -24.91
C GLU A 143 12.67 -1.80 -26.13
N GLN A 144 11.74 -2.40 -26.89
CA GLN A 144 11.09 -1.74 -28.03
C GLN A 144 10.28 -0.53 -27.60
N LEU A 145 9.60 -0.62 -26.45
CA LEU A 145 8.84 0.49 -25.90
C LEU A 145 9.76 1.62 -25.43
N HIS A 146 10.85 1.31 -24.72
CA HIS A 146 11.83 2.31 -24.28
C HIS A 146 12.47 3.03 -25.47
N GLU A 147 12.86 2.28 -26.51
CA GLU A 147 13.44 2.84 -27.73
C GLU A 147 12.45 3.75 -28.46
N ALA A 148 11.21 3.28 -28.62
CA ALA A 148 10.15 4.05 -29.29
C ALA A 148 9.84 5.36 -28.58
N MET A 149 9.76 5.36 -27.25
CA MET A 149 9.51 6.57 -26.45
C MET A 149 10.67 7.55 -26.54
N THR A 150 11.90 7.05 -26.49
CA THR A 150 13.11 7.88 -26.60
C THR A 150 13.20 8.56 -27.96
N ARG A 151 12.95 7.83 -29.06
CA ARG A 151 12.91 8.39 -30.43
C ARG A 151 11.80 9.40 -30.60
N ALA A 152 10.67 9.23 -29.91
CA ALA A 152 9.57 10.18 -29.90
C ALA A 152 9.84 11.42 -29.02
N GLY A 153 11.05 11.55 -28.43
CA GLY A 153 11.45 12.72 -27.64
C GLY A 153 10.90 12.75 -26.23
N TRP A 154 10.49 11.59 -25.69
CA TRP A 154 10.02 11.46 -24.31
C TRP A 154 11.16 11.15 -23.35
N HIS A 155 11.11 11.70 -22.15
CA HIS A 155 12.10 11.48 -21.08
C HIS A 155 11.56 10.54 -20.02
N LEU A 156 12.36 9.54 -19.62
CA LEU A 156 12.03 8.66 -18.53
C LEU A 156 12.00 9.43 -17.21
N ALA A 157 10.92 9.31 -16.44
CA ALA A 157 10.81 9.95 -15.14
C ALA A 157 11.66 9.24 -14.09
N ASP A 158 12.27 10.01 -13.19
CA ASP A 158 13.03 9.49 -12.05
C ASP A 158 12.11 8.75 -11.07
N ASP A 159 12.67 7.79 -10.35
CA ASP A 159 11.96 7.13 -9.25
C ASP A 159 11.63 8.11 -8.13
N MET A 160 10.45 7.89 -7.52
CA MET A 160 10.02 8.69 -6.39
C MET A 160 10.85 8.39 -5.13
N GLY A 161 11.71 9.31 -4.75
CA GLY A 161 12.55 9.25 -3.55
C GLY A 161 12.63 10.61 -2.85
N LEU A 162 13.26 10.67 -1.67
CA LEU A 162 13.43 11.93 -0.93
C LEU A 162 14.24 12.96 -1.71
N THR A 163 15.30 12.52 -2.39
CA THR A 163 16.16 13.39 -3.19
C THR A 163 15.43 13.95 -4.41
N SER A 164 14.66 13.13 -5.13
CA SER A 164 13.85 13.57 -6.27
C SER A 164 12.69 14.47 -5.82
N ALA A 165 12.04 14.18 -4.69
CA ALA A 165 10.99 15.03 -4.11
C ALA A 165 11.54 16.42 -3.73
N LEU A 166 12.69 16.51 -3.04
CA LEU A 166 13.33 17.78 -2.70
C LEU A 166 13.76 18.56 -3.96
N ARG A 167 14.27 17.86 -4.98
CA ARG A 167 14.63 18.46 -6.28
C ARG A 167 13.40 19.01 -6.98
N THR A 168 12.27 18.29 -6.95
CA THR A 168 10.99 18.74 -7.51
C THR A 168 10.51 20.00 -6.81
N VAL A 169 10.46 20.01 -5.47
CA VAL A 169 10.05 21.17 -4.68
C VAL A 169 10.94 22.37 -5.01
N ARG A 170 12.27 22.20 -5.01
CA ARG A 170 13.22 23.25 -5.35
C ARG A 170 13.05 23.73 -6.81
N GLY A 171 12.84 22.81 -7.77
CA GLY A 171 12.59 23.14 -9.17
C GLY A 171 11.33 23.96 -9.34
N THR A 172 10.23 23.56 -8.69
CA THR A 172 8.95 24.30 -8.70
C THR A 172 9.08 25.69 -8.10
N LEU A 173 9.69 25.81 -6.92
CA LEU A 173 9.89 27.10 -6.24
C LEU A 173 10.79 28.07 -7.03
N LEU A 174 11.84 27.54 -7.66
CA LEU A 174 12.81 28.33 -8.42
C LEU A 174 12.46 28.43 -9.90
N ARG A 175 11.33 27.87 -10.36
CA ARG A 175 10.90 27.77 -11.76
C ARG A 175 12.01 27.20 -12.67
N ARG A 176 12.73 26.21 -12.19
CA ARG A 176 13.77 25.50 -12.95
C ARG A 176 13.20 24.22 -13.55
N SER A 177 13.49 23.99 -14.82
CA SER A 177 13.17 22.74 -15.51
C SER A 177 13.74 21.53 -14.79
N TYR A 178 12.92 20.45 -14.71
CA TYR A 178 13.34 19.15 -14.22
C TYR A 178 12.65 18.07 -15.08
N PRO A 179 13.16 17.76 -16.27
CA PRO A 179 12.55 16.82 -17.21
C PRO A 179 12.31 15.42 -16.64
N GLY A 180 13.12 14.99 -15.67
CA GLY A 180 12.99 13.71 -14.95
C GLY A 180 12.13 13.78 -13.68
N ALA A 181 11.32 14.83 -13.45
CA ALA A 181 10.58 14.96 -12.20
C ALA A 181 9.66 13.74 -11.94
N PRO A 182 9.66 13.16 -10.73
CA PRO A 182 8.88 11.95 -10.44
C PRO A 182 7.38 12.19 -10.56
N VAL A 183 6.66 11.16 -10.98
CA VAL A 183 5.21 11.16 -11.13
C VAL A 183 4.58 10.31 -10.05
N SER A 184 3.38 10.69 -9.57
CA SER A 184 2.64 9.95 -8.55
C SER A 184 2.39 8.49 -8.95
N ARG A 185 2.43 7.58 -7.98
CA ARG A 185 2.22 6.16 -8.21
C ARG A 185 0.74 5.86 -8.39
N LEU A 186 0.41 5.20 -9.50
CA LEU A 186 -0.89 4.60 -9.74
C LEU A 186 -0.76 3.08 -9.87
N TYR A 187 -1.87 2.39 -9.69
CA TYR A 187 -1.93 0.94 -9.63
C TYR A 187 -2.86 0.39 -10.71
N LEU A 188 -2.41 -0.64 -11.40
CA LEU A 188 -3.19 -1.45 -12.31
C LEU A 188 -2.80 -2.93 -12.13
N PHE A 189 -3.76 -3.85 -12.19
CA PHE A 189 -3.53 -5.28 -11.89
C PHE A 189 -2.86 -5.53 -10.52
N GLY A 190 -3.11 -4.66 -9.53
CA GLY A 190 -2.47 -4.74 -8.21
C GLY A 190 -1.02 -4.27 -8.14
N ASN A 191 -0.43 -3.87 -9.27
CA ASN A 191 0.97 -3.42 -9.37
C ASN A 191 1.05 -1.91 -9.62
N VAL A 192 2.13 -1.28 -9.13
CA VAL A 192 2.50 0.09 -9.52
C VAL A 192 2.89 0.10 -11.00
N GLN A 193 2.77 1.25 -11.68
CA GLN A 193 3.30 1.41 -13.02
C GLN A 193 4.78 0.95 -13.07
N ASN A 194 5.15 0.29 -14.16
CA ASN A 194 6.52 -0.18 -14.38
C ASN A 194 7.46 1.01 -14.56
N PHE A 195 7.05 1.98 -15.37
CA PHE A 195 7.79 3.22 -15.61
C PHE A 195 6.84 4.32 -16.12
N THR A 196 7.33 5.54 -16.17
CA THR A 196 6.60 6.72 -16.64
C THR A 196 7.51 7.52 -17.55
N TYR A 197 6.95 8.03 -18.66
CA TYR A 197 7.61 8.98 -19.53
C TYR A 197 6.92 10.34 -19.47
N GLN A 198 7.66 11.39 -19.73
CA GLN A 198 7.14 12.77 -19.71
C GLN A 198 7.85 13.70 -20.68
N GLN A 199 7.16 14.78 -21.06
CA GLN A 199 7.69 15.90 -21.80
C GLN A 199 7.24 17.20 -21.14
N GLU A 200 8.18 18.09 -20.83
CA GLU A 200 7.88 19.42 -20.32
C GLU A 200 7.41 20.34 -21.46
N VAL A 201 6.41 21.18 -21.16
CA VAL A 201 5.93 22.20 -22.10
C VAL A 201 6.60 23.52 -21.77
N SER A 202 7.37 24.05 -22.71
CA SER A 202 8.03 25.37 -22.60
C SER A 202 8.92 25.53 -21.36
N GLY A 203 9.56 24.44 -20.89
CA GLY A 203 10.42 24.45 -19.71
C GLY A 203 9.69 24.75 -18.39
N ASN A 204 8.38 24.58 -18.35
CA ASN A 204 7.58 24.80 -17.15
C ASN A 204 7.29 23.48 -16.43
N PRO A 205 7.86 23.23 -15.24
CA PRO A 205 7.69 21.96 -14.51
C PRO A 205 6.26 21.69 -14.05
N SER A 206 5.37 22.68 -14.08
CA SER A 206 3.96 22.53 -13.72
C SER A 206 3.08 22.14 -14.90
N LYS A 207 3.61 22.22 -16.14
CA LYS A 207 2.92 21.88 -17.37
C LYS A 207 3.71 20.81 -18.09
N ARG A 208 3.17 19.61 -18.13
CA ARG A 208 3.87 18.50 -18.75
C ARG A 208 2.91 17.45 -19.27
N HIS A 209 3.28 16.87 -20.38
CA HIS A 209 2.73 15.63 -20.87
C HIS A 209 3.34 14.48 -20.06
N HIS A 210 2.54 13.50 -19.65
CA HIS A 210 3.08 12.30 -19.02
C HIS A 210 2.25 11.07 -19.33
N VAL A 211 2.91 9.92 -19.42
CA VAL A 211 2.29 8.64 -19.70
C VAL A 211 2.89 7.56 -18.81
N ARG A 212 2.03 6.81 -18.12
CA ARG A 212 2.38 5.70 -17.24
C ARG A 212 2.13 4.39 -17.94
N PHE A 213 3.02 3.42 -17.75
CA PHE A 213 2.95 2.11 -18.40
C PHE A 213 2.86 0.99 -17.38
N TRP A 214 1.98 0.01 -17.66
CA TRP A 214 1.84 -1.22 -16.92
C TRP A 214 1.95 -2.40 -17.86
N ARG A 215 2.76 -3.39 -17.48
CA ARG A 215 2.84 -4.65 -18.21
C ARG A 215 1.57 -5.46 -17.95
N CYS A 216 0.96 -5.97 -19.02
CA CYS A 216 -0.18 -6.87 -18.91
C CYS A 216 0.25 -8.22 -18.30
N PRO A 217 -0.60 -8.86 -17.47
CA PRO A 217 -0.37 -10.22 -17.03
C PRO A 217 -0.26 -11.17 -18.22
N ARG A 218 0.57 -12.21 -18.11
CA ARG A 218 0.74 -13.19 -19.20
C ARG A 218 -0.60 -13.82 -19.56
N GLY A 219 -0.93 -13.81 -20.85
CA GLY A 219 -2.17 -14.39 -21.39
C GLY A 219 -3.42 -13.55 -21.11
N TRP A 220 -3.31 -12.38 -20.47
CA TRP A 220 -4.43 -11.48 -20.29
C TRP A 220 -4.83 -10.83 -21.61
N LEU A 221 -6.14 -10.75 -21.84
CA LEU A 221 -6.70 -10.11 -23.01
C LEU A 221 -7.53 -8.89 -22.60
N LEU A 222 -7.48 -7.85 -23.39
CA LEU A 222 -8.41 -6.72 -23.29
C LEU A 222 -9.85 -7.21 -23.48
N PRO A 223 -10.85 -6.57 -22.89
CA PRO A 223 -12.25 -6.76 -23.22
C PRO A 223 -12.43 -6.77 -24.75
N GLY A 224 -13.17 -7.75 -25.28
CA GLY A 224 -13.27 -8.00 -26.72
C GLY A 224 -12.20 -8.92 -27.29
N GLY A 225 -11.31 -9.51 -26.47
CA GLY A 225 -10.33 -10.53 -26.86
C GLY A 225 -9.08 -9.99 -27.57
N HIS A 226 -8.82 -8.68 -27.50
CA HIS A 226 -7.63 -8.08 -28.10
C HIS A 226 -6.38 -8.30 -27.24
N GLN A 227 -5.25 -8.56 -27.89
CA GLN A 227 -3.96 -8.72 -27.23
C GLN A 227 -3.28 -7.37 -27.02
N ALA A 228 -2.72 -7.15 -25.81
CA ALA A 228 -1.83 -6.06 -25.49
C ALA A 228 -0.72 -6.57 -24.56
N ASP A 229 0.51 -6.12 -24.76
CA ASP A 229 1.64 -6.41 -23.87
C ASP A 229 1.74 -5.36 -22.77
N TRP A 230 1.30 -4.13 -23.09
CA TRP A 230 1.33 -2.97 -22.20
C TRP A 230 0.01 -2.20 -22.27
N LEU A 231 -0.40 -1.66 -21.14
CA LEU A 231 -1.43 -0.64 -21.04
C LEU A 231 -0.82 0.65 -20.54
N ALA A 232 -1.34 1.77 -21.03
CA ALA A 232 -0.85 3.08 -20.65
C ALA A 232 -1.99 4.07 -20.35
N ALA A 233 -1.65 5.00 -19.47
CA ALA A 233 -2.49 6.14 -19.12
C ALA A 233 -1.72 7.43 -19.40
N GLY A 234 -2.11 8.16 -20.43
CA GLY A 234 -1.58 9.45 -20.79
C GLY A 234 -2.48 10.57 -20.29
N THR A 235 -1.90 11.55 -19.62
CA THR A 235 -2.59 12.76 -19.14
C THR A 235 -1.67 13.98 -19.19
N TYR A 236 -2.29 15.15 -19.36
CA TYR A 236 -1.59 16.44 -19.40
C TYR A 236 -1.80 17.19 -18.09
N ASP A 237 -0.70 17.51 -17.38
CA ASP A 237 -0.71 18.35 -16.19
C ASP A 237 -0.78 19.82 -16.59
N ARG A 238 -1.84 20.54 -16.16
CA ARG A 238 -2.03 21.96 -16.43
C ARG A 238 -1.48 22.88 -15.36
N SER A 239 -1.59 22.46 -14.11
CA SER A 239 -1.23 23.27 -12.94
C SER A 239 -1.12 22.42 -11.70
N ILE A 240 -0.57 23.01 -10.64
CA ILE A 240 -0.59 22.46 -9.28
C ILE A 240 -1.75 23.12 -8.52
N GLY A 241 -2.49 22.34 -7.75
CA GLY A 241 -3.60 22.82 -6.92
C GLY A 241 -3.91 21.89 -5.76
N ILE A 242 -4.93 22.23 -4.98
CA ILE A 242 -5.42 21.39 -3.89
C ILE A 242 -6.60 20.58 -4.44
N SER A 243 -6.55 19.26 -4.26
CA SER A 243 -7.67 18.37 -4.55
C SER A 243 -8.82 18.65 -3.60
N PHE A 244 -10.03 18.80 -4.11
CA PHE A 244 -11.21 19.00 -3.29
C PHE A 244 -11.61 17.73 -2.49
N PHE A 245 -11.34 16.53 -3.06
CA PHE A 245 -11.70 15.26 -2.43
C PHE A 245 -10.69 14.80 -1.38
N THR A 246 -9.40 14.97 -1.66
CA THR A 246 -8.34 14.48 -0.77
C THR A 246 -7.76 15.57 0.10
N LEU A 247 -8.05 16.85 -0.18
CA LEU A 247 -7.43 18.05 0.41
C LEU A 247 -5.90 18.09 0.26
N GLN A 248 -5.35 17.25 -0.61
CA GLN A 248 -3.90 17.16 -0.86
C GLN A 248 -3.49 18.08 -2.00
N VAL A 249 -2.24 18.53 -1.94
CA VAL A 249 -1.61 19.22 -3.07
C VAL A 249 -1.38 18.19 -4.18
N THR A 250 -1.89 18.44 -5.37
CA THR A 250 -1.80 17.54 -6.53
C THR A 250 -1.69 18.33 -7.82
N HIS A 251 -1.27 17.64 -8.89
CA HIS A 251 -1.38 18.19 -10.24
C HIS A 251 -2.83 18.10 -10.73
N ARG A 252 -3.28 19.15 -11.40
CA ARG A 252 -4.57 19.17 -12.08
C ARG A 252 -4.38 18.81 -13.54
N ILE A 253 -5.07 17.77 -13.98
CA ILE A 253 -5.00 17.30 -15.36
C ILE A 253 -5.97 18.06 -16.27
N ASP A 254 -5.72 18.02 -17.57
CA ASP A 254 -6.71 18.45 -18.55
C ASP A 254 -7.88 17.47 -18.57
N LYS A 255 -9.09 18.00 -18.68
CA LYS A 255 -10.30 17.19 -18.73
C LYS A 255 -10.41 16.33 -20.00
N GLU A 256 -9.90 16.84 -21.13
CA GLU A 256 -9.95 16.19 -22.44
C GLU A 256 -8.74 15.25 -22.59
N THR A 257 -8.83 14.06 -22.02
CA THR A 257 -7.73 13.08 -21.99
C THR A 257 -7.43 12.49 -23.37
N ASP A 258 -8.34 12.60 -24.32
CA ASP A 258 -8.14 12.11 -25.69
C ASP A 258 -7.12 12.95 -26.46
N LYS A 259 -7.03 14.27 -26.19
CA LYS A 259 -5.99 15.12 -26.77
C LYS A 259 -4.59 14.65 -26.40
N GLU A 260 -4.43 14.24 -25.15
CA GLU A 260 -3.15 13.70 -24.67
C GLU A 260 -2.87 12.32 -25.26
N ARG A 261 -3.86 11.44 -25.30
CA ARG A 261 -3.78 10.15 -25.98
C ARG A 261 -3.30 10.32 -27.43
N ASP A 262 -3.94 11.21 -28.16
CA ASP A 262 -3.65 11.45 -29.57
C ASP A 262 -2.26 12.07 -29.75
N HIS A 263 -1.84 12.98 -28.87
CA HIS A 263 -0.48 13.53 -28.85
C HIS A 263 0.57 12.44 -28.67
N ILE A 264 0.38 11.55 -27.68
CA ILE A 264 1.32 10.44 -27.42
C ILE A 264 1.39 9.50 -28.62
N VAL A 265 0.25 9.11 -29.19
CA VAL A 265 0.20 8.20 -30.34
C VAL A 265 0.85 8.86 -31.57
N THR A 266 0.58 10.14 -31.81
CA THR A 266 1.19 10.91 -32.93
C THR A 266 2.70 10.95 -32.79
N THR A 267 3.23 11.35 -31.64
CA THR A 267 4.68 11.43 -31.43
C THR A 267 5.36 10.06 -31.54
N LEU A 268 4.69 8.97 -31.07
CA LEU A 268 5.21 7.62 -31.23
C LEU A 268 5.27 7.21 -32.71
N VAL A 269 4.27 7.51 -33.51
CA VAL A 269 4.24 7.16 -34.94
C VAL A 269 5.24 8.02 -35.73
N GLU A 270 5.31 9.32 -35.46
CA GLU A 270 6.28 10.22 -36.11
C GLU A 270 7.73 9.86 -35.80
N GLY A 271 8.01 9.46 -34.55
CA GLY A 271 9.34 9.00 -34.14
C GLY A 271 9.69 7.59 -34.59
N ASN A 272 8.73 6.78 -35.07
CA ASN A 272 8.93 5.38 -35.40
C ASN A 272 8.12 4.97 -36.65
N GLU A 273 8.70 5.08 -37.82
CA GLU A 273 8.03 4.73 -39.11
C GLU A 273 7.45 3.32 -39.17
N GLN A 274 7.99 2.39 -38.40
CA GLN A 274 7.55 1.00 -38.37
C GLN A 274 6.37 0.75 -37.40
N ALA A 275 6.03 1.72 -36.57
CA ALA A 275 4.90 1.63 -35.65
C ALA A 275 3.56 1.63 -36.41
N LYS A 276 2.65 0.75 -36.03
CA LYS A 276 1.31 0.67 -36.60
C LYS A 276 0.26 0.87 -35.52
N VAL A 277 -0.79 1.59 -35.84
CA VAL A 277 -1.91 1.85 -34.92
C VAL A 277 -3.16 1.15 -35.39
N LYS A 278 -3.83 0.43 -34.48
CA LYS A 278 -5.17 -0.13 -34.65
C LYS A 278 -6.08 0.49 -33.60
N LEU A 279 -7.19 1.08 -34.01
CA LEU A 279 -8.16 1.69 -33.12
C LEU A 279 -9.23 0.67 -32.69
N ILE A 280 -9.45 0.55 -31.37
CA ILE A 280 -10.61 -0.15 -30.81
C ILE A 280 -11.60 0.92 -30.37
N ARG A 281 -12.71 1.03 -31.10
CA ARG A 281 -13.72 2.04 -30.85
C ARG A 281 -14.61 1.68 -29.66
N ASN A 282 -15.02 2.71 -28.90
CA ASN A 282 -15.93 2.58 -27.76
C ASN A 282 -15.45 1.53 -26.74
N PHE A 283 -14.15 1.44 -26.52
CA PHE A 283 -13.56 0.51 -25.55
C PHE A 283 -13.95 0.85 -24.10
N SER A 284 -13.94 2.15 -23.77
CA SER A 284 -14.32 2.66 -22.45
C SER A 284 -15.63 3.44 -22.53
N THR A 285 -16.56 3.17 -21.64
CA THR A 285 -17.86 3.85 -21.58
C THR A 285 -17.84 5.14 -20.76
N GLY A 286 -16.68 5.69 -20.44
CA GLY A 286 -16.58 6.89 -19.60
C GLY A 286 -17.05 6.67 -18.17
N TYR A 287 -16.92 5.45 -17.66
CA TYR A 287 -17.28 5.11 -16.29
C TYR A 287 -16.57 6.03 -15.27
N HIS A 288 -17.35 6.81 -14.54
CA HIS A 288 -16.93 7.89 -13.66
C HIS A 288 -16.14 9.03 -14.38
N HIS A 289 -16.83 10.12 -14.58
CA HIS A 289 -16.32 11.34 -15.24
C HIS A 289 -15.33 12.15 -14.39
N VAL A 290 -14.91 11.64 -13.23
CA VAL A 290 -14.02 12.34 -12.28
C VAL A 290 -12.94 11.38 -11.79
N ASN A 291 -11.69 11.87 -11.66
CA ASN A 291 -10.61 11.12 -11.02
C ASN A 291 -10.61 11.32 -9.51
N GLY A 292 -9.78 10.57 -8.78
CA GLY A 292 -9.63 10.69 -7.33
C GLY A 292 -9.05 12.03 -6.86
N GLY A 293 -8.48 12.82 -7.75
CA GLY A 293 -8.06 14.21 -7.51
C GLY A 293 -9.21 15.23 -7.61
N GLY A 294 -10.36 14.80 -8.12
CA GLY A 294 -11.51 15.68 -8.37
C GLY A 294 -11.50 16.36 -9.74
N ASP A 295 -10.58 15.96 -10.63
CA ASP A 295 -10.56 16.51 -12.00
C ASP A 295 -11.55 15.76 -12.88
N ALA A 296 -12.30 16.52 -13.69
CA ALA A 296 -13.22 15.95 -14.67
C ALA A 296 -12.43 15.22 -15.79
N ILE A 297 -13.01 14.14 -16.29
CA ILE A 297 -12.48 13.36 -17.41
C ILE A 297 -13.56 13.29 -18.49
N VAL A 298 -13.17 13.71 -19.70
CA VAL A 298 -13.96 13.62 -20.92
C VAL A 298 -13.16 12.76 -21.89
N THR A 299 -13.80 11.72 -22.44
CA THR A 299 -13.21 10.81 -23.42
C THR A 299 -14.24 10.31 -24.40
N ASP A 300 -13.83 10.08 -25.65
CA ASP A 300 -14.62 9.39 -26.68
C ASP A 300 -14.70 7.87 -26.43
N GLY A 301 -13.88 7.37 -25.52
CA GLY A 301 -13.81 5.95 -25.15
C GLY A 301 -12.99 5.09 -26.11
N ASP A 302 -12.38 5.65 -27.13
CA ASP A 302 -11.57 4.92 -28.10
C ASP A 302 -10.20 4.55 -27.53
N LEU A 303 -9.71 3.34 -27.85
CA LEU A 303 -8.41 2.82 -27.40
C LEU A 303 -7.53 2.50 -28.61
N PRO A 304 -6.51 3.32 -28.94
CA PRO A 304 -5.49 2.96 -29.90
C PRO A 304 -4.57 1.86 -29.35
N VAL A 305 -4.30 0.86 -30.18
CA VAL A 305 -3.30 -0.20 -29.96
C VAL A 305 -2.12 0.08 -30.87
N VAL A 306 -1.01 0.51 -30.27
CA VAL A 306 0.23 0.83 -31.01
C VAL A 306 1.09 -0.45 -31.07
N ASP A 307 1.37 -0.94 -32.27
CA ASP A 307 2.21 -2.12 -32.50
C ASP A 307 3.67 -1.70 -32.72
N LEU A 308 4.50 -1.93 -31.75
CA LEU A 308 5.93 -1.60 -31.73
C LEU A 308 6.82 -2.81 -32.06
N ARG A 309 6.28 -3.98 -32.32
CA ARG A 309 7.04 -5.24 -32.50
C ARG A 309 8.03 -5.20 -33.68
N ARG A 310 7.89 -4.22 -34.57
CA ARG A 310 8.80 -4.00 -35.70
C ARG A 310 9.80 -2.88 -35.45
N VAL A 311 9.72 -2.18 -34.33
CA VAL A 311 10.68 -1.15 -33.96
C VAL A 311 12.01 -1.85 -33.65
N SER A 312 13.06 -1.48 -34.36
CA SER A 312 14.40 -2.02 -34.13
C SER A 312 14.96 -1.47 -32.83
N THR A 313 15.42 -2.34 -31.95
CA THR A 313 16.21 -1.98 -30.77
C THR A 313 17.68 -1.80 -31.18
N TRP A 314 18.40 -0.89 -30.57
CA TRP A 314 19.75 -0.46 -30.99
C TRP A 314 20.82 -1.55 -30.85
N ASP A 315 20.57 -2.70 -30.23
CA ASP A 315 21.50 -3.86 -30.17
C ASP A 315 21.47 -4.72 -31.45
N ALA A 316 21.48 -4.07 -32.64
CA ALA A 316 21.59 -4.74 -33.95
C ALA A 316 22.95 -5.35 -34.21
N GLY A 317 23.71 -5.75 -33.19
CA GLY A 317 24.96 -6.48 -33.28
C GLY A 317 24.87 -7.98 -33.02
N ASP A 318 23.74 -8.50 -32.59
CA ASP A 318 23.59 -9.92 -32.29
C ASP A 318 22.46 -10.55 -33.17
N GLU A 319 22.85 -11.18 -34.25
CA GLU A 319 22.02 -11.86 -35.25
C GLU A 319 21.30 -13.13 -34.71
N ARG A 320 21.02 -13.20 -33.40
CA ARG A 320 20.33 -14.33 -32.78
C ARG A 320 19.08 -13.89 -32.00
N ALA A 321 18.14 -13.29 -32.71
CA ALA A 321 16.77 -13.29 -32.21
C ALA A 321 16.21 -14.73 -32.30
N ALA A 322 16.30 -15.46 -31.20
CA ALA A 322 15.63 -16.75 -31.08
C ALA A 322 14.11 -16.56 -31.32
N PRO A 323 13.44 -17.52 -32.02
CA PRO A 323 12.01 -17.43 -32.25
C PRO A 323 11.29 -17.32 -30.92
N VAL A 324 10.47 -16.28 -30.78
CA VAL A 324 9.61 -16.10 -29.58
C VAL A 324 8.69 -17.31 -29.51
N GLU A 325 9.01 -18.20 -28.59
CA GLU A 325 8.18 -19.34 -28.25
C GLU A 325 6.77 -18.85 -27.89
N ARG A 326 5.76 -19.31 -28.63
CA ARG A 326 4.36 -18.91 -28.37
C ARG A 326 4.00 -19.30 -26.95
N PRO A 327 3.55 -18.36 -26.11
CA PRO A 327 3.19 -18.69 -24.73
C PRO A 327 2.06 -19.71 -24.71
N VAL A 328 2.28 -20.83 -24.04
CA VAL A 328 1.21 -21.77 -23.67
C VAL A 328 0.23 -20.99 -22.77
N PRO A 329 -1.09 -21.04 -23.05
CA PRO A 329 -2.07 -20.35 -22.22
C PRO A 329 -1.98 -20.87 -20.78
N PRO A 330 -1.88 -19.99 -19.78
CA PRO A 330 -1.81 -20.42 -18.40
C PRO A 330 -3.14 -21.02 -17.95
N THR A 331 -3.08 -22.10 -17.19
CA THR A 331 -4.22 -22.65 -16.45
C THR A 331 -4.83 -21.54 -15.57
N PRO A 332 -6.18 -21.50 -15.39
CA PRO A 332 -6.88 -20.41 -14.70
C PRO A 332 -6.41 -20.08 -13.28
N SER A 333 -5.70 -21.01 -12.63
CA SER A 333 -5.17 -20.87 -11.27
C SER A 333 -3.90 -19.97 -11.16
N ALA A 334 -3.29 -19.55 -12.26
CA ALA A 334 -2.02 -18.82 -12.25
C ALA A 334 -2.17 -17.27 -12.27
N VAL A 335 -3.40 -16.76 -12.31
CA VAL A 335 -3.67 -15.32 -12.52
C VAL A 335 -3.32 -14.45 -11.30
N PHE A 336 -3.10 -15.04 -10.13
CA PHE A 336 -2.81 -14.31 -8.89
C PHE A 336 -1.47 -14.63 -8.24
N THR A 337 -0.51 -15.18 -8.98
CA THR A 337 0.85 -15.26 -8.46
C THR A 337 1.46 -13.85 -8.54
N GLU A 338 1.56 -13.20 -7.39
CA GLU A 338 2.27 -11.91 -7.24
C GLU A 338 3.63 -12.03 -7.94
N SER A 339 3.84 -11.21 -8.97
CA SER A 339 5.18 -11.05 -9.56
C SER A 339 6.15 -10.73 -8.42
N PRO A 340 7.29 -11.42 -8.31
CA PRO A 340 8.28 -11.04 -7.31
C PRO A 340 8.76 -9.64 -7.68
N ILE A 341 8.31 -8.64 -6.93
CA ILE A 341 8.88 -7.30 -6.97
C ILE A 341 10.26 -7.42 -6.33
N ALA A 342 11.20 -7.94 -7.10
CA ALA A 342 12.61 -7.97 -6.73
C ALA A 342 13.10 -6.52 -6.77
N GLY A 343 13.47 -5.98 -5.60
CA GLY A 343 14.19 -4.72 -5.53
C GLY A 343 13.55 -3.59 -4.74
N LEU A 344 12.32 -3.69 -4.25
CA LEU A 344 11.79 -2.65 -3.37
C LEU A 344 12.45 -2.73 -2.00
N GLY A 345 13.26 -1.70 -1.67
CA GLY A 345 13.84 -1.46 -0.37
C GLY A 345 12.77 -1.45 0.75
N ARG A 346 13.17 -1.17 1.98
CA ARG A 346 12.21 -0.99 3.08
C ARG A 346 11.25 0.14 2.76
N PRO A 347 9.92 -0.05 2.93
CA PRO A 347 8.95 1.01 2.67
C PRO A 347 9.10 2.15 3.69
N ALA A 348 8.82 3.38 3.25
CA ALA A 348 8.86 4.58 4.10
C ALA A 348 8.03 4.43 5.37
N ALA A 349 6.92 3.70 5.33
CA ALA A 349 6.07 3.41 6.47
C ALA A 349 6.81 2.69 7.62
N ILE A 350 7.77 1.80 7.29
CA ILE A 350 8.58 1.11 8.32
C ILE A 350 9.59 2.10 8.94
N TYR A 351 10.27 2.91 8.12
CA TYR A 351 11.19 3.92 8.65
C TYR A 351 10.46 4.92 9.55
N LEU A 352 9.30 5.39 9.12
CA LEU A 352 8.46 6.32 9.88
C LEU A 352 7.99 5.67 11.19
N GLY A 353 7.46 4.45 11.14
CA GLY A 353 7.01 3.74 12.34
C GLY A 353 8.12 3.56 13.37
N VAL A 354 9.31 3.14 12.93
CA VAL A 354 10.49 2.99 13.80
C VAL A 354 10.93 4.34 14.38
N LEU A 355 11.02 5.38 13.55
CA LEU A 355 11.36 6.74 14.00
C LEU A 355 10.38 7.24 15.07
N LEU A 356 9.07 7.08 14.83
CA LEU A 356 8.04 7.50 15.79
C LEU A 356 8.13 6.73 17.11
N MET A 357 8.43 5.43 17.08
CA MET A 357 8.68 4.65 18.29
C MET A 357 9.90 5.17 19.06
N VAL A 358 10.99 5.51 18.37
CA VAL A 358 12.17 6.11 19.01
C VAL A 358 11.84 7.46 19.61
N LEU A 359 11.11 8.32 18.87
CA LEU A 359 10.67 9.64 19.39
C LEU A 359 9.74 9.49 20.59
N ARG A 360 8.87 8.47 20.59
CA ARG A 360 8.01 8.15 21.75
C ARG A 360 8.81 7.76 22.97
N VAL A 361 9.87 6.95 22.80
CA VAL A 361 10.81 6.61 23.88
C VAL A 361 11.50 7.88 24.41
N LEU A 362 12.04 8.71 23.52
CA LEU A 362 12.73 9.93 23.91
C LEU A 362 11.78 10.90 24.64
N SER A 363 10.53 11.03 24.19
CA SER A 363 9.53 11.87 24.86
C SER A 363 9.18 11.35 26.27
N ALA A 364 9.08 10.02 26.42
CA ALA A 364 8.83 9.40 27.73
C ALA A 364 10.00 9.58 28.70
N LEU A 365 11.24 9.43 28.21
CA LEU A 365 12.43 9.68 29.01
C LEU A 365 12.57 11.14 29.43
N ALA A 366 12.28 12.06 28.52
CA ALA A 366 12.29 13.51 28.82
C ALA A 366 11.24 13.86 29.88
N ALA A 367 10.00 13.35 29.72
CA ALA A 367 8.95 13.56 30.73
C ALA A 367 9.34 12.93 32.09
N GLY A 368 9.91 11.74 32.08
CA GLY A 368 10.42 11.09 33.30
C GLY A 368 11.54 11.88 33.99
N ALA A 369 12.44 12.47 33.21
CA ALA A 369 13.51 13.33 33.74
C ALA A 369 12.95 14.60 34.38
N VAL A 370 11.95 15.25 33.74
CA VAL A 370 11.27 16.43 34.31
C VAL A 370 10.61 16.07 35.64
N VAL A 371 9.85 14.98 35.70
CA VAL A 371 9.20 14.52 36.96
C VAL A 371 10.24 14.21 38.03
N ALA A 372 11.32 13.50 37.67
CA ALA A 372 12.40 13.20 38.62
C ALA A 372 13.07 14.48 39.18
N PHE A 373 13.26 15.49 38.34
CA PHE A 373 13.83 16.78 38.72
C PHE A 373 12.87 17.57 39.65
N SER A 374 11.57 17.67 39.29
CA SER A 374 10.55 18.34 40.13
C SER A 374 10.38 17.71 41.52
N ILE A 375 10.56 16.38 41.63
CA ILE A 375 10.57 15.70 42.93
C ILE A 375 11.86 16.01 43.69
N GLY A 376 13.00 16.07 42.99
CA GLY A 376 14.30 16.42 43.62
C GLY A 376 14.35 17.82 44.21
N ASP A 377 13.73 18.78 43.54
CA ASP A 377 13.65 20.18 43.97
C ASP A 377 12.57 20.45 45.04
N GLY A 378 11.79 19.41 45.44
CA GLY A 378 10.79 19.51 46.50
C GLY A 378 9.49 20.18 46.12
N GLU A 379 9.24 20.42 44.82
CA GLU A 379 7.97 20.94 44.30
C GLU A 379 6.80 19.98 44.52
N LEU A 380 7.07 18.64 44.56
CA LEU A 380 6.10 17.61 44.93
C LEU A 380 6.25 17.26 46.41
N ASP A 381 5.43 17.86 47.25
CA ASP A 381 5.43 17.61 48.68
C ASP A 381 4.64 16.30 49.01
N PHE A 382 5.36 15.20 49.20
CA PHE A 382 4.78 13.93 49.64
C PHE A 382 4.17 13.98 51.07
N ARG A 383 4.37 15.06 51.85
CA ARG A 383 3.83 15.23 53.20
C ARG A 383 2.30 15.24 53.20
N THR A 384 1.66 15.73 52.13
CA THR A 384 0.20 15.72 51.99
C THR A 384 -0.38 14.31 51.84
N ILE A 385 0.41 13.34 51.33
CA ILE A 385 -0.04 11.96 51.12
C ILE A 385 0.30 11.07 52.31
N THR A 386 1.34 11.42 53.09
CA THR A 386 1.92 10.55 54.11
C THR A 386 1.82 11.08 55.52
N GLY A 387 0.98 12.02 55.81
CA GLY A 387 0.67 12.78 57.06
C GLY A 387 1.20 12.32 58.44
N ALA A 388 1.85 11.16 58.53
CA ALA A 388 2.39 10.56 59.72
C ALA A 388 3.90 10.20 59.66
N LEU A 389 4.60 10.52 58.56
CA LEU A 389 6.01 10.11 58.38
C LEU A 389 7.00 11.20 58.81
N THR A 390 8.16 10.81 59.33
CA THR A 390 9.25 11.76 59.56
C THR A 390 9.77 12.37 58.22
N PRO A 391 10.40 13.58 58.27
CA PRO A 391 10.93 14.17 57.00
C PRO A 391 12.04 13.33 56.35
N ALA A 392 12.69 12.42 57.10
CA ALA A 392 13.68 11.51 56.58
C ALA A 392 13.02 10.34 55.86
N ASP A 393 11.97 9.76 56.43
CA ASP A 393 11.21 8.64 55.84
C ASP A 393 10.46 9.10 54.61
N ALA A 394 9.91 10.27 54.59
CA ALA A 394 9.22 10.88 53.43
C ALA A 394 10.19 11.06 52.24
N ARG A 395 11.43 11.55 52.49
CA ARG A 395 12.47 11.67 51.45
C ARG A 395 12.94 10.30 50.93
N PHE A 396 13.12 9.32 51.80
CA PHE A 396 13.49 7.97 51.43
C PHE A 396 12.39 7.31 50.55
N LEU A 397 11.15 7.41 51.00
CA LEU A 397 10.02 6.89 50.22
C LEU A 397 9.88 7.58 48.87
N GLY A 398 10.04 8.91 48.81
CA GLY A 398 10.06 9.69 47.58
C GLY A 398 11.17 9.22 46.63
N SER A 399 12.38 9.02 47.12
CA SER A 399 13.50 8.51 46.27
C SER A 399 13.25 7.09 45.76
N LEU A 400 12.62 6.23 46.57
CA LEU A 400 12.26 4.88 46.17
C LEU A 400 11.20 4.91 45.07
N VAL A 401 10.17 5.73 45.18
CA VAL A 401 9.13 5.90 44.16
C VAL A 401 9.73 6.41 42.85
N VAL A 402 10.61 7.43 42.93
CA VAL A 402 11.33 7.93 41.74
C VAL A 402 12.19 6.84 41.10
N ALA A 403 12.97 6.09 41.92
CA ALA A 403 13.81 5.00 41.41
C ALA A 403 13.00 3.92 40.74
N LEU A 404 11.85 3.53 41.32
CA LEU A 404 10.94 2.56 40.74
C LEU A 404 10.34 3.08 39.42
N PHE A 405 9.89 4.34 39.39
CA PHE A 405 9.35 4.97 38.19
C PHE A 405 10.39 5.02 37.07
N VAL A 406 11.62 5.44 37.36
CA VAL A 406 12.75 5.46 36.41
C VAL A 406 13.05 4.05 35.91
N ALA A 407 13.11 3.05 36.80
CA ALA A 407 13.37 1.65 36.42
C ALA A 407 12.30 1.13 35.47
N VAL A 408 11.01 1.38 35.76
CA VAL A 408 9.89 1.00 34.89
C VAL A 408 9.94 1.74 33.54
N ALA A 409 10.24 3.03 33.54
CA ALA A 409 10.39 3.81 32.32
C ALA A 409 11.54 3.31 31.44
N LEU A 410 12.67 2.96 32.02
CA LEU A 410 13.80 2.36 31.31
C LEU A 410 13.46 0.98 30.75
N LEU A 411 12.75 0.13 31.50
CA LEU A 411 12.30 -1.19 31.03
C LEU A 411 11.36 -1.05 29.84
N ILE A 412 10.37 -0.17 29.92
CA ILE A 412 9.45 0.09 28.80
C ILE A 412 10.22 0.64 27.60
N SER A 413 11.15 1.58 27.81
CA SER A 413 11.99 2.14 26.76
C SER A 413 12.85 1.08 26.06
N ALA A 414 13.43 0.16 26.83
CA ALA A 414 14.18 -0.98 26.28
C ALA A 414 13.28 -1.90 25.46
N LEU A 415 12.09 -2.24 25.97
CA LEU A 415 11.11 -3.05 25.22
C LEU A 415 10.73 -2.40 23.90
N TYR A 416 10.39 -1.10 23.88
CA TYR A 416 10.06 -0.36 22.68
C TYR A 416 11.23 -0.33 21.69
N SER A 417 12.46 -0.15 22.18
CA SER A 417 13.66 -0.16 21.33
C SER A 417 13.89 -1.51 20.67
N VAL A 418 13.70 -2.60 21.42
CA VAL A 418 13.78 -3.97 20.87
C VAL A 418 12.67 -4.20 19.83
N LEU A 419 11.43 -3.78 20.10
CA LEU A 419 10.35 -3.88 19.15
C LEU A 419 10.62 -3.07 17.88
N ALA A 420 11.11 -1.83 18.01
CA ALA A 420 11.49 -0.98 16.88
C ALA A 420 12.57 -1.65 16.01
N PHE A 421 13.60 -2.23 16.62
CA PHE A 421 14.63 -3.01 15.93
C PHE A 421 14.04 -4.21 15.18
N LEU A 422 13.17 -4.99 15.81
CA LEU A 422 12.54 -6.14 15.21
C LEU A 422 11.59 -5.76 14.08
N ILE A 423 10.83 -4.66 14.21
CA ILE A 423 9.96 -4.11 13.16
C ILE A 423 10.81 -3.66 11.96
N TYR A 424 11.93 -2.98 12.22
CA TYR A 424 12.89 -2.59 11.18
C TYR A 424 13.37 -3.78 10.35
N HIS A 425 13.54 -4.96 10.99
CA HIS A 425 13.89 -6.22 10.32
C HIS A 425 12.69 -6.99 9.77
N GLY A 426 11.47 -6.45 9.85
CA GLY A 426 10.24 -7.00 9.27
C GLY A 426 9.66 -8.19 10.05
N HIS A 427 9.79 -8.22 11.37
CA HIS A 427 9.13 -9.24 12.21
C HIS A 427 7.66 -8.88 12.41
N ASN A 428 6.74 -9.66 11.82
CA ASN A 428 5.31 -9.36 11.85
C ASN A 428 4.71 -9.40 13.27
N TRP A 429 5.18 -10.33 14.14
CA TRP A 429 4.71 -10.37 15.51
C TRP A 429 5.08 -9.10 16.30
N ALA A 430 6.32 -8.59 16.12
CA ALA A 430 6.75 -7.35 16.76
C ALA A 430 5.93 -6.14 16.27
N ARG A 431 5.52 -6.14 14.98
CA ARG A 431 4.61 -5.14 14.42
C ARG A 431 3.25 -5.17 15.13
N PHE A 432 2.66 -6.37 15.30
CA PHE A 432 1.40 -6.51 16.02
C PHE A 432 1.53 -6.08 17.48
N THR A 433 2.59 -6.51 18.17
CA THR A 433 2.84 -6.11 19.57
C THR A 433 2.99 -4.58 19.69
N GLY A 434 3.78 -3.94 18.81
CA GLY A 434 3.93 -2.48 18.81
C GLY A 434 2.59 -1.76 18.59
N MET A 435 1.79 -2.21 17.62
CA MET A 435 0.45 -1.66 17.39
C MET A 435 -0.49 -1.89 18.59
N SER A 436 -0.43 -3.06 19.24
CA SER A 436 -1.25 -3.35 20.42
C SER A 436 -0.92 -2.43 21.60
N ILE A 437 0.37 -2.17 21.83
CA ILE A 437 0.79 -1.26 22.91
C ILE A 437 0.33 0.16 22.62
N SER A 438 0.53 0.66 21.39
CA SER A 438 0.05 2.00 21.02
C SER A 438 -1.48 2.10 21.05
N ALA A 439 -2.20 1.04 20.63
CA ALA A 439 -3.66 1.00 20.73
C ALA A 439 -4.14 1.05 22.19
N ALA A 440 -3.50 0.28 23.08
CA ALA A 440 -3.81 0.31 24.51
C ALA A 440 -3.56 1.70 25.10
N ALA A 441 -2.45 2.37 24.75
CA ALA A 441 -2.17 3.73 25.20
C ALA A 441 -3.25 4.73 24.74
N VAL A 442 -3.69 4.64 23.47
CA VAL A 442 -4.78 5.46 22.94
C VAL A 442 -6.08 5.21 23.71
N VAL A 443 -6.44 3.93 23.97
CA VAL A 443 -7.66 3.55 24.70
C VAL A 443 -7.61 4.07 26.14
N VAL A 444 -6.48 3.88 26.84
CA VAL A 444 -6.33 4.39 28.22
C VAL A 444 -6.50 5.90 28.27
N THR A 445 -5.84 6.63 27.34
CA THR A 445 -5.98 8.10 27.26
C THR A 445 -7.43 8.52 26.95
N ALA A 446 -8.13 7.77 26.07
CA ALA A 446 -9.51 8.07 25.75
C ALA A 446 -10.47 7.81 26.93
N LEU A 447 -10.25 6.72 27.67
CA LEU A 447 -11.03 6.40 28.87
C LEU A 447 -10.80 7.42 29.99
N ASP A 448 -9.55 7.84 30.21
CA ASP A 448 -9.22 8.87 31.19
C ASP A 448 -9.91 10.19 30.83
N PHE A 449 -9.83 10.62 29.58
CA PHE A 449 -10.52 11.80 29.09
C PHE A 449 -12.05 11.70 29.24
N ALA A 450 -12.65 10.56 28.92
CA ALA A 450 -14.09 10.33 29.03
C ALA A 450 -14.58 10.30 30.49
N ASN A 451 -13.74 9.89 31.44
CA ASN A 451 -14.03 9.87 32.87
C ASN A 451 -13.77 11.19 33.59
N GLY A 452 -13.55 12.30 32.85
CA GLY A 452 -13.33 13.61 33.42
C GLY A 452 -11.87 13.87 33.86
N GLY A 453 -10.93 13.11 33.35
CA GLY A 453 -9.49 13.33 33.53
C GLY A 453 -9.02 14.63 32.88
N PRO A 454 -7.71 14.95 32.96
CA PRO A 454 -7.16 16.22 32.47
C PRO A 454 -7.41 16.38 30.95
N GLN A 455 -7.64 17.63 30.54
CA GLN A 455 -7.79 17.97 29.14
C GLN A 455 -6.53 17.60 28.37
N ILE A 456 -6.71 16.99 27.18
CA ILE A 456 -5.62 16.57 26.30
C ILE A 456 -5.16 17.78 25.48
N THR A 457 -4.08 18.42 25.94
CA THR A 457 -3.48 19.61 25.35
C THR A 457 -2.00 19.38 25.09
N LEU A 458 -1.33 20.35 24.45
CA LEU A 458 0.13 20.30 24.25
C LEU A 458 0.91 20.16 25.56
N GLN A 459 0.37 20.74 26.63
CA GLN A 459 1.01 20.75 27.94
C GLN A 459 0.81 19.44 28.71
N THR A 460 -0.15 18.62 28.29
CA THR A 460 -0.48 17.35 28.94
C THR A 460 0.00 16.16 28.08
N ASN A 461 -0.89 15.50 27.35
CA ASN A 461 -0.59 14.24 26.64
C ASN A 461 -0.81 14.28 25.12
N LEU A 462 -1.11 15.43 24.51
CA LEU A 462 -1.39 15.50 23.07
C LEU A 462 -0.20 15.02 22.23
N VAL A 463 1.03 15.34 22.63
CA VAL A 463 2.24 14.91 21.90
C VAL A 463 2.43 13.40 22.00
N GLY A 464 2.29 12.83 23.21
CA GLY A 464 2.40 11.38 23.42
C GLY A 464 1.33 10.62 22.66
N LEU A 465 0.07 11.06 22.75
CA LEU A 465 -1.05 10.50 21.98
C LEU A 465 -0.80 10.57 20.48
N SER A 466 -0.27 11.70 19.99
CA SER A 466 0.05 11.84 18.57
C SER A 466 1.06 10.80 18.10
N PHE A 467 2.11 10.52 18.86
CA PHE A 467 3.08 9.48 18.52
C PHE A 467 2.41 8.09 18.47
N ASP A 468 1.57 7.76 19.45
CA ASP A 468 0.89 6.45 19.48
C ASP A 468 -0.07 6.29 18.29
N VAL A 469 -0.85 7.31 17.95
CA VAL A 469 -1.72 7.31 16.76
C VAL A 469 -0.89 7.20 15.47
N LEU A 470 0.20 7.97 15.35
CA LEU A 470 1.06 7.92 14.16
C LEU A 470 1.78 6.57 13.99
N VAL A 471 2.19 5.92 15.09
CA VAL A 471 2.74 4.55 15.05
C VAL A 471 1.69 3.56 14.52
N LEU A 472 0.45 3.63 15.04
CA LEU A 472 -0.66 2.82 14.54
C LEU A 472 -0.90 3.04 13.04
N LEU A 473 -0.91 4.32 12.60
CA LEU A 473 -1.11 4.66 11.20
C LEU A 473 0.03 4.14 10.30
N ALA A 474 1.28 4.31 10.71
CA ALA A 474 2.43 3.85 9.95
C ALA A 474 2.46 2.32 9.82
N LEU A 475 2.24 1.60 10.93
CA LEU A 475 2.40 0.15 10.99
C LEU A 475 1.18 -0.63 10.50
N SER A 476 -0.05 -0.10 10.59
CA SER A 476 -1.26 -0.76 10.06
C SER A 476 -1.46 -0.58 8.56
N GLY A 477 -0.63 0.21 7.88
CA GLY A 477 -0.69 0.44 6.45
C GLY A 477 -0.35 -0.81 5.61
N THR A 478 -0.88 -0.87 4.39
CA THR A 478 -0.70 -2.01 3.47
C THR A 478 0.76 -2.28 3.13
N GLU A 479 1.60 -1.24 3.01
CA GLU A 479 3.04 -1.41 2.73
C GLU A 479 3.79 -2.07 3.89
N ALA A 480 3.53 -1.65 5.12
CA ALA A 480 4.14 -2.24 6.30
C ALA A 480 3.73 -3.72 6.44
N ARG A 481 2.45 -4.04 6.17
CA ARG A 481 1.93 -5.41 6.16
C ARG A 481 2.62 -6.26 5.09
N ARG A 482 2.66 -5.80 3.84
CA ARG A 482 3.30 -6.52 2.72
C ARG A 482 4.78 -6.77 2.98
N PHE A 483 5.50 -5.78 3.49
CA PHE A 483 6.91 -5.90 3.85
C PHE A 483 7.13 -6.97 4.92
N SER A 484 6.38 -6.90 6.03
CA SER A 484 6.52 -7.85 7.15
C SER A 484 6.15 -9.28 6.73
N HIS A 485 5.12 -9.44 5.88
CA HIS A 485 4.72 -10.75 5.35
C HIS A 485 5.80 -11.33 4.43
N ARG A 486 6.33 -10.56 3.49
CA ARG A 486 7.42 -10.97 2.59
C ARG A 486 8.65 -11.43 3.38
N ARG A 487 9.10 -10.61 4.35
CA ARG A 487 10.23 -10.97 5.21
C ARG A 487 9.97 -12.23 6.04
N ALA A 488 8.72 -12.50 6.40
CA ALA A 488 8.37 -13.74 7.08
C ALA A 488 8.47 -14.96 6.16
N VAL A 489 8.09 -14.84 4.88
CA VAL A 489 8.25 -15.89 3.86
C VAL A 489 9.73 -16.16 3.60
N GLU A 490 10.53 -15.14 3.29
CA GLU A 490 11.98 -15.24 3.06
C GLU A 490 12.69 -15.98 4.23
N ARG A 491 12.36 -15.62 5.47
CA ARG A 491 12.92 -16.30 6.66
C ARG A 491 12.52 -17.76 6.77
N ARG A 492 11.31 -18.12 6.34
CA ARG A 492 10.86 -19.53 6.34
C ARG A 492 11.59 -20.35 5.29
N GLU A 493 11.77 -19.82 4.09
CA GLU A 493 12.51 -20.44 3.00
C GLU A 493 13.97 -20.65 3.37
N ALA A 494 14.65 -19.62 3.88
CA ALA A 494 16.03 -19.73 4.36
C ALA A 494 16.21 -20.77 5.48
N ARG A 495 15.20 -20.90 6.38
CA ARG A 495 15.23 -21.97 7.41
C ARG A 495 15.04 -23.37 6.82
N ARG A 496 14.18 -23.52 5.79
CA ARG A 496 13.98 -24.80 5.08
C ARG A 496 15.25 -25.23 4.37
N GLU A 497 15.89 -24.32 3.64
CA GLU A 497 17.16 -24.59 2.95
C GLU A 497 18.27 -24.99 3.92
N ARG A 498 18.42 -24.27 5.05
CA ARG A 498 19.40 -24.63 6.10
C ARG A 498 19.12 -26.01 6.70
N ARG A 499 17.84 -26.39 6.89
CA ARG A 499 17.46 -27.73 7.37
C ARG A 499 17.77 -28.80 6.33
N ALA A 500 17.46 -28.56 5.05
CA ALA A 500 17.77 -29.48 3.95
C ALA A 500 19.28 -29.70 3.81
N ARG A 501 20.10 -28.64 3.87
CA ARG A 501 21.58 -28.75 3.86
C ARG A 501 22.16 -29.51 5.05
N ARG A 502 21.52 -29.42 6.22
CA ARG A 502 21.94 -30.20 7.42
C ARG A 502 21.51 -31.66 7.35
N ALA A 503 20.41 -31.96 6.64
CA ALA A 503 19.92 -33.33 6.47
C ALA A 503 20.67 -34.10 5.35
N ALA A 504 21.19 -33.41 4.34
CA ALA A 504 21.89 -34.00 3.21
C ALA A 504 23.14 -34.85 3.59
N PRO A 505 24.01 -34.51 4.57
CA PRO A 505 25.12 -35.37 4.96
C PRO A 505 24.72 -36.66 5.69
N ALA A 506 23.50 -36.72 6.26
CA ALA A 506 23.02 -37.89 6.98
C ALA A 506 22.48 -39.01 6.07
N LEU A 507 22.27 -38.73 4.77
CA LEU A 507 21.82 -39.70 3.78
C LEU A 507 22.98 -40.24 2.92
N ALA A 508 24.20 -39.72 3.09
CA ALA A 508 25.40 -40.13 2.35
C ALA A 508 26.37 -40.95 3.19
N SER A 509 26.03 -41.26 4.44
CA SER A 509 26.69 -42.19 5.33
C SER A 509 25.79 -43.41 5.58
#